data_dcca9c839244f260ccc5b55569313247
#
_entry.id   dcca9c839244f260ccc5b55569313247
#
_cell.length_a   1.000
_cell.length_b   1.000
_cell.length_c   1.000
_cell.angle_alpha   90.00
_cell.angle_beta   90.00
_cell.angle_gamma   90.00
#
_symmetry.space_group_name_H-M   'P 1'
#
loop_
_entity.id
_entity.type
_entity.pdbx_description
1 polymer ?
#
loop_
_entity_poly.entity_id
_entity_poly.type
_entity_poly.pdbx_seq_one_letter_code
_entity_poly.pdbx_strand_id
1 'polypeptide(L)'
;VTIGSTGPTVVRLTVSDGTETDTATTAFSVAPGPTESYDIVLRPQGALDPAAAPLFAAAELRLEDVVVAGVPATQVSVAADLCGATNGEFSGTVDDLVIDISTTAIDGDGGVLARAGPCIVNAVDRLPRFGVMEFDSADLSDLVASGLLDDVIVHEMTHVLGFGTVWSSLPSGSVISGAGTTDPRYQGPRGIAEWSALGGAGAVPVEANGGPGTADSHWRESLFANELMTGFINAGTNPLSRLTAASLADLGYLVDVDATDAYTPPSIPPTLSALRAPAVEIVTERLGPIGAA
;
A
#
# COMPACT_ATOMS: atom_id res chain seq x y z
N VAL A 1 3.27 -25.00 -4.13
CA VAL A 1 2.69 -26.07 -3.29
C VAL A 1 1.56 -25.45 -2.51
N THR A 2 0.32 -25.79 -2.84
CA THR A 2 -0.85 -25.35 -2.06
C THR A 2 -0.98 -26.28 -0.86
N ILE A 3 -0.89 -25.76 0.36
CA ILE A 3 -1.08 -26.51 1.58
C ILE A 3 -2.53 -26.31 2.01
N GLY A 4 -3.38 -27.30 1.78
CA GLY A 4 -4.83 -27.26 2.01
C GLY A 4 -5.30 -27.78 3.38
N SER A 5 -4.41 -27.86 4.38
CA SER A 5 -4.80 -28.35 5.72
C SER A 5 -4.06 -27.61 6.83
N THR A 6 -4.78 -27.31 7.92
CA THR A 6 -4.19 -26.84 9.17
C THR A 6 -3.57 -28.02 9.92
N GLY A 7 -2.39 -27.81 10.53
CA GLY A 7 -1.72 -28.81 11.36
C GLY A 7 -0.26 -29.04 10.95
N PRO A 8 0.39 -30.03 11.55
CA PRO A 8 1.78 -30.32 11.26
C PRO A 8 1.92 -30.82 9.81
N THR A 9 2.72 -30.13 9.02
CA THR A 9 3.04 -30.47 7.63
C THR A 9 4.53 -30.81 7.53
N VAL A 10 4.85 -31.91 6.88
CA VAL A 10 6.22 -32.35 6.64
C VAL A 10 6.55 -32.13 5.17
N VAL A 11 7.52 -31.30 4.90
CA VAL A 11 8.10 -31.13 3.55
C VAL A 11 9.37 -31.94 3.45
N ARG A 12 9.41 -32.82 2.45
CA ARG A 12 10.58 -33.58 2.10
C ARG A 12 11.17 -33.10 0.77
N LEU A 13 12.41 -32.66 0.79
CA LEU A 13 13.16 -32.37 -0.40
C LEU A 13 14.07 -33.56 -0.68
N THR A 14 13.98 -34.12 -1.89
CA THR A 14 14.86 -35.18 -2.37
C THR A 14 15.61 -34.65 -3.58
N VAL A 15 16.93 -34.69 -3.54
CA VAL A 15 17.81 -34.30 -4.62
C VAL A 15 18.59 -35.51 -5.07
N SER A 16 18.68 -35.76 -6.38
CA SER A 16 19.44 -36.85 -6.95
C SER A 16 20.25 -36.35 -8.15
N ASP A 17 21.50 -36.78 -8.26
CA ASP A 17 22.37 -36.56 -9.42
C ASP A 17 22.31 -37.72 -10.43
N GLY A 18 21.41 -38.68 -10.18
CA GLY A 18 21.26 -39.90 -10.99
C GLY A 18 22.06 -41.11 -10.48
N THR A 19 22.94 -40.91 -9.52
CA THR A 19 23.76 -41.98 -8.87
C THR A 19 23.54 -42.02 -7.37
N GLU A 20 23.41 -40.87 -6.75
CA GLU A 20 23.15 -40.72 -5.31
C GLU A 20 21.89 -39.90 -5.08
N THR A 21 21.29 -40.13 -3.93
CA THR A 21 20.08 -39.39 -3.52
C THR A 21 20.25 -38.91 -2.09
N ASP A 22 20.06 -37.60 -1.88
CA ASP A 22 20.02 -37.01 -0.54
C ASP A 22 18.60 -36.50 -0.24
N THR A 23 18.20 -36.60 1.02
CA THR A 23 16.86 -36.22 1.44
C THR A 23 16.90 -35.38 2.71
N ALA A 24 16.42 -34.18 2.62
CA ALA A 24 16.18 -33.31 3.77
C ALA A 24 14.68 -33.26 4.09
N THR A 25 14.36 -33.29 5.37
CA THR A 25 12.97 -33.22 5.86
C THR A 25 12.84 -32.09 6.87
N THR A 26 11.86 -31.24 6.70
CA THR A 26 11.50 -30.23 7.69
C THR A 26 10.01 -30.33 8.01
N ALA A 27 9.66 -30.16 9.27
CA ALA A 27 8.26 -30.11 9.72
C ALA A 27 7.95 -28.68 10.18
N PHE A 28 6.78 -28.21 9.80
CA PHE A 28 6.24 -26.96 10.30
C PHE A 28 4.74 -27.14 10.58
N SER A 29 4.22 -26.36 11.52
CA SER A 29 2.79 -26.31 11.79
C SER A 29 2.21 -25.11 11.06
N VAL A 30 1.17 -25.35 10.28
CA VAL A 30 0.34 -24.30 9.73
C VAL A 30 -0.67 -23.93 10.80
N ALA A 31 -0.56 -22.74 11.36
CA ALA A 31 -1.61 -22.19 12.20
C ALA A 31 -2.92 -22.05 11.38
N PRO A 32 -4.11 -22.18 12.00
CA PRO A 32 -5.32 -21.72 11.35
C PRO A 32 -5.11 -20.29 10.87
N GLY A 33 -5.44 -20.03 9.61
CA GLY A 33 -5.51 -18.66 9.13
C GLY A 33 -6.55 -17.86 9.92
N PRO A 34 -6.50 -16.54 9.88
CA PRO A 34 -7.55 -15.70 10.44
C PRO A 34 -8.91 -16.19 9.89
N THR A 35 -9.90 -16.25 10.76
CA THR A 35 -11.26 -16.73 10.42
C THR A 35 -12.14 -15.60 9.93
N GLU A 36 -11.65 -14.37 10.00
CA GLU A 36 -12.37 -13.14 9.67
C GLU A 36 -11.71 -12.46 8.48
N SER A 37 -12.53 -11.83 7.63
CA SER A 37 -12.07 -10.95 6.54
C SER A 37 -11.42 -9.70 7.11
N TYR A 38 -10.57 -9.06 6.33
CA TYR A 38 -10.06 -7.74 6.65
C TYR A 38 -11.19 -6.70 6.50
N ASP A 39 -11.31 -5.78 7.45
CA ASP A 39 -12.36 -4.76 7.50
C ASP A 39 -11.73 -3.36 7.64
N ILE A 40 -12.08 -2.46 6.73
CA ILE A 40 -11.65 -1.06 6.76
C ILE A 40 -12.85 -0.20 7.17
N VAL A 41 -12.75 0.48 8.29
CA VAL A 41 -13.80 1.39 8.77
C VAL A 41 -13.46 2.83 8.43
N LEU A 42 -14.22 3.43 7.53
CA LEU A 42 -14.07 4.82 7.13
C LEU A 42 -14.88 5.76 8.04
N ARG A 43 -14.24 6.79 8.58
CA ARG A 43 -14.85 7.79 9.47
C ARG A 43 -14.73 9.21 8.91
N PRO A 44 -15.72 9.71 8.17
CA PRO A 44 -15.68 11.09 7.69
C PRO A 44 -15.68 12.11 8.84
N GLN A 45 -14.75 13.04 8.81
CA GLN A 45 -14.62 14.16 9.77
C GLN A 45 -15.36 15.41 9.29
N GLY A 46 -16.45 15.21 8.60
CA GLY A 46 -17.33 16.21 8.03
C GLY A 46 -18.27 15.61 7.00
N ALA A 47 -19.02 16.44 6.30
CA ALA A 47 -19.87 15.96 5.21
C ALA A 47 -18.99 15.67 3.99
N LEU A 48 -19.02 14.44 3.50
CA LEU A 48 -18.43 14.11 2.19
C LEU A 48 -19.30 14.66 1.07
N ASP A 49 -18.66 15.01 -0.04
CA ASP A 49 -19.39 15.32 -1.28
C ASP A 49 -20.24 14.10 -1.67
N PRO A 50 -21.55 14.26 -1.96
CA PRO A 50 -22.42 13.15 -2.33
C PRO A 50 -21.95 12.37 -3.57
N ALA A 51 -21.17 12.98 -4.47
CA ALA A 51 -20.59 12.31 -5.63
C ALA A 51 -19.34 11.51 -5.26
N ALA A 52 -18.61 11.94 -4.24
CA ALA A 52 -17.40 11.25 -3.76
C ALA A 52 -17.73 10.07 -2.81
N ALA A 53 -18.76 10.18 -1.99
CA ALA A 53 -19.11 9.20 -0.96
C ALA A 53 -19.15 7.73 -1.48
N PRO A 54 -19.79 7.41 -2.64
CA PRO A 54 -19.80 6.06 -3.16
C PRO A 54 -18.42 5.56 -3.63
N LEU A 55 -17.50 6.46 -4.01
CA LEU A 55 -16.15 6.11 -4.44
C LEU A 55 -15.30 5.66 -3.25
N PHE A 56 -15.46 6.28 -2.08
CA PHE A 56 -14.81 5.83 -0.85
C PHE A 56 -15.24 4.42 -0.47
N ALA A 57 -16.53 4.12 -0.52
CA ALA A 57 -17.04 2.78 -0.25
C ALA A 57 -16.57 1.72 -1.30
N ALA A 58 -16.41 2.13 -2.55
CA ALA A 58 -15.88 1.24 -3.59
C ALA A 58 -14.38 0.96 -3.39
N ALA A 59 -13.60 1.96 -2.99
CA ALA A 59 -12.18 1.82 -2.71
C ALA A 59 -11.92 0.94 -1.49
N GLU A 60 -12.75 1.07 -0.42
CA GLU A 60 -12.75 0.19 0.74
C GLU A 60 -12.89 -1.26 0.31
N LEU A 61 -13.99 -1.61 -0.39
CA LEU A 61 -14.24 -2.96 -0.88
C LEU A 61 -13.12 -3.49 -1.79
N ARG A 62 -12.57 -2.65 -2.64
CA ARG A 62 -11.47 -3.04 -3.55
C ARG A 62 -10.22 -3.46 -2.80
N LEU A 63 -9.88 -2.79 -1.70
CA LEU A 63 -8.72 -3.15 -0.89
C LEU A 63 -9.00 -4.32 0.04
N GLU A 64 -10.24 -4.51 0.50
CA GLU A 64 -10.68 -5.69 1.24
C GLU A 64 -10.70 -6.95 0.38
N ASP A 65 -10.95 -6.83 -0.93
CA ASP A 65 -10.77 -7.92 -1.89
C ASP A 65 -9.29 -8.32 -2.03
N VAL A 66 -8.36 -7.38 -1.89
CA VAL A 66 -6.92 -7.62 -1.97
C VAL A 66 -6.35 -8.11 -0.63
N VAL A 67 -6.73 -7.51 0.50
CA VAL A 67 -6.30 -7.93 1.83
C VAL A 67 -7.38 -8.82 2.42
N VAL A 68 -7.18 -10.13 2.34
CA VAL A 68 -8.24 -11.13 2.52
C VAL A 68 -8.40 -11.67 3.93
N ALA A 69 -7.60 -11.22 4.89
CA ALA A 69 -7.66 -11.74 6.24
C ALA A 69 -7.39 -10.67 7.29
N GLY A 70 -8.25 -10.64 8.30
CA GLY A 70 -8.12 -9.75 9.45
C GLY A 70 -6.83 -9.94 10.23
N VAL A 71 -6.49 -8.94 10.99
CA VAL A 71 -5.33 -8.91 11.89
C VAL A 71 -5.82 -8.88 13.36
N PRO A 72 -4.97 -9.20 14.34
CA PRO A 72 -5.40 -9.23 15.73
C PRO A 72 -5.92 -7.87 16.21
N ALA A 73 -7.13 -7.86 16.74
CA ALA A 73 -7.78 -6.67 17.27
C ALA A 73 -6.92 -5.98 18.33
N THR A 74 -6.88 -4.66 18.30
CA THR A 74 -6.00 -3.83 19.13
C THR A 74 -6.79 -2.71 19.80
N GLN A 75 -6.48 -2.40 21.07
CA GLN A 75 -6.99 -1.20 21.72
C GLN A 75 -6.24 0.04 21.20
N VAL A 76 -6.99 1.00 20.69
CA VAL A 76 -6.46 2.23 20.11
C VAL A 76 -7.07 3.43 20.82
N SER A 77 -6.25 4.44 21.12
CA SER A 77 -6.70 5.73 21.64
C SER A 77 -5.93 6.83 20.91
N VAL A 78 -6.68 7.71 20.24
CA VAL A 78 -6.16 8.83 19.45
C VAL A 78 -6.88 10.10 19.88
N ALA A 79 -6.15 11.13 20.26
CA ALA A 79 -6.73 12.44 20.50
C ALA A 79 -7.08 13.12 19.17
N ALA A 80 -8.03 14.04 19.19
CA ALA A 80 -8.33 14.85 18.00
C ALA A 80 -7.08 15.61 17.53
N ASP A 81 -6.90 15.72 16.23
CA ASP A 81 -5.82 16.43 15.54
C ASP A 81 -4.40 15.96 15.91
N LEU A 82 -4.26 14.74 16.44
CA LEU A 82 -2.96 14.18 16.81
C LEU A 82 -2.15 13.71 15.59
N CYS A 83 -2.82 13.28 14.52
CA CYS A 83 -2.19 12.62 13.38
C CYS A 83 -1.52 13.56 12.37
N GLY A 84 -1.46 14.86 12.66
CA GLY A 84 -0.90 15.87 11.74
C GLY A 84 -1.84 16.26 10.60
N ALA A 85 -3.06 15.73 10.62
CA ALA A 85 -4.19 16.07 9.74
C ALA A 85 -5.45 16.10 10.58
N THR A 86 -6.57 16.52 10.00
CA THR A 86 -7.86 16.53 10.67
C THR A 86 -8.29 15.11 11.01
N ASN A 87 -8.22 14.76 12.29
CA ASN A 87 -8.79 13.53 12.81
C ASN A 87 -9.65 13.81 14.04
N GLY A 88 -10.70 13.02 14.20
CA GLY A 88 -11.53 13.02 15.41
C GLY A 88 -10.88 12.25 16.55
N GLU A 89 -11.35 12.52 17.78
CA GLU A 89 -11.01 11.66 18.90
C GLU A 89 -11.54 10.24 18.66
N PHE A 90 -10.72 9.24 18.98
CA PHE A 90 -11.08 7.84 18.94
C PHE A 90 -10.55 7.10 20.17
N SER A 91 -11.38 6.24 20.75
CA SER A 91 -10.97 5.31 21.81
C SER A 91 -11.82 4.05 21.73
N GLY A 92 -11.19 2.92 21.45
CA GLY A 92 -11.91 1.64 21.30
C GLY A 92 -11.02 0.52 20.78
N THR A 93 -11.63 -0.64 20.61
CA THR A 93 -11.02 -1.77 19.94
C THR A 93 -11.13 -1.56 18.44
N VAL A 94 -10.01 -1.62 17.75
CA VAL A 94 -9.93 -1.67 16.29
C VAL A 94 -9.67 -3.12 15.92
N ASP A 95 -10.52 -3.67 15.10
CA ASP A 95 -10.36 -5.03 14.62
C ASP A 95 -9.20 -5.06 13.61
N ASP A 96 -9.33 -4.36 12.51
CA ASP A 96 -8.30 -4.28 11.49
C ASP A 96 -7.77 -2.85 11.27
N LEU A 97 -8.56 -1.97 10.65
CA LEU A 97 -8.14 -0.61 10.32
C LEU A 97 -9.28 0.40 10.40
N VAL A 98 -9.03 1.52 11.05
CA VAL A 98 -9.91 2.71 11.04
C VAL A 98 -9.21 3.85 10.34
N ILE A 99 -9.91 4.53 9.42
CA ILE A 99 -9.37 5.67 8.68
C ILE A 99 -10.29 6.87 8.84
N ASP A 100 -9.76 7.95 9.38
CA ASP A 100 -10.44 9.24 9.37
C ASP A 100 -10.22 9.94 8.03
N ILE A 101 -11.33 10.43 7.43
CA ILE A 101 -11.31 11.10 6.13
C ILE A 101 -11.73 12.56 6.34
N SER A 102 -10.95 13.48 5.80
CA SER A 102 -11.28 14.90 5.79
C SER A 102 -11.10 15.52 4.40
N THR A 103 -11.78 16.61 4.17
CA THR A 103 -11.58 17.48 3.00
C THR A 103 -11.25 18.87 3.54
N THR A 104 -10.09 19.39 3.17
CA THR A 104 -9.59 20.69 3.66
C THR A 104 -8.84 21.42 2.54
N ALA A 105 -8.54 22.69 2.73
CA ALA A 105 -7.63 23.39 1.82
C ALA A 105 -6.19 22.98 2.15
N ILE A 106 -5.50 22.36 1.19
CA ILE A 106 -4.09 21.97 1.33
C ILE A 106 -3.21 23.03 0.66
N ASP A 107 -3.12 23.07 -0.66
CA ASP A 107 -2.30 24.04 -1.40
C ASP A 107 -3.05 24.70 -2.58
N GLY A 108 -4.32 24.33 -2.80
CA GLY A 108 -5.18 24.89 -3.82
C GLY A 108 -5.21 24.07 -5.10
N ASP A 109 -5.77 24.64 -6.15
CA ASP A 109 -6.01 23.95 -7.43
C ASP A 109 -4.70 23.42 -8.05
N GLY A 110 -4.62 22.11 -8.22
CA GLY A 110 -3.41 21.39 -8.62
C GLY A 110 -2.38 21.25 -7.49
N GLY A 111 -1.32 20.50 -7.72
CA GLY A 111 -0.30 20.23 -6.70
C GLY A 111 -0.63 19.00 -5.86
N VAL A 112 -0.78 19.14 -4.55
CA VAL A 112 -1.12 18.05 -3.63
C VAL A 112 -2.61 17.76 -3.70
N LEU A 113 -3.02 16.68 -4.36
CA LEU A 113 -4.42 16.27 -4.47
C LEU A 113 -4.97 15.73 -3.16
N ALA A 114 -4.15 14.95 -2.46
CA ALA A 114 -4.46 14.35 -1.19
C ALA A 114 -3.18 13.98 -0.43
N ARG A 115 -3.32 13.66 0.85
CA ARG A 115 -2.25 13.13 1.68
C ARG A 115 -2.81 12.13 2.67
N ALA A 116 -2.08 11.06 2.92
CA ALA A 116 -2.52 10.01 3.81
C ALA A 116 -1.36 9.32 4.54
N GLY A 117 -1.70 8.58 5.55
CA GLY A 117 -0.74 7.73 6.23
C GLY A 117 -1.27 7.14 7.53
N PRO A 118 -0.59 6.09 8.03
CA PRO A 118 -0.90 5.53 9.33
C PRO A 118 -0.51 6.48 10.45
N CYS A 119 -1.40 6.64 11.41
CA CYS A 119 -1.15 7.40 12.64
C CYS A 119 -0.75 6.47 13.79
N ILE A 120 -1.46 5.36 13.95
CA ILE A 120 -1.17 4.35 14.96
C ILE A 120 -0.87 3.02 14.28
N VAL A 121 0.28 2.44 14.61
CA VAL A 121 0.67 1.10 14.20
C VAL A 121 0.75 0.19 15.41
N ASN A 122 0.39 -1.06 15.27
CA ASN A 122 0.52 -2.03 16.35
C ASN A 122 2.00 -2.25 16.71
N ALA A 123 2.30 -2.34 18.01
CA ALA A 123 3.68 -2.45 18.49
C ALA A 123 4.37 -3.77 18.11
N VAL A 124 3.59 -4.83 17.89
CA VAL A 124 4.08 -6.19 17.64
C VAL A 124 4.29 -6.47 16.17
N ASP A 125 3.23 -6.33 15.36
CA ASP A 125 3.25 -6.64 13.93
C ASP A 125 3.61 -5.44 13.05
N ARG A 126 3.58 -4.22 13.60
CA ARG A 126 3.86 -2.95 12.90
C ARG A 126 2.86 -2.61 11.80
N LEU A 127 1.73 -3.33 11.75
CA LEU A 127 0.66 -2.99 10.82
C LEU A 127 -0.18 -1.83 11.37
N PRO A 128 -0.64 -0.93 10.50
CA PRO A 128 -1.55 0.16 10.86
C PRO A 128 -2.85 -0.33 11.51
N ARG A 129 -3.33 0.44 12.46
CA ARG A 129 -4.65 0.26 13.11
C ARG A 129 -5.51 1.51 13.00
N PHE A 130 -4.89 2.66 12.89
CA PHE A 130 -5.58 3.92 12.69
C PHE A 130 -4.76 4.81 11.77
N GLY A 131 -5.43 5.42 10.81
CA GLY A 131 -4.81 6.35 9.88
C GLY A 131 -5.73 7.48 9.47
N VAL A 132 -5.21 8.35 8.63
CA VAL A 132 -5.92 9.52 8.13
C VAL A 132 -5.72 9.65 6.62
N MET A 133 -6.75 10.17 5.96
CA MET A 133 -6.71 10.64 4.57
C MET A 133 -7.29 12.05 4.52
N GLU A 134 -6.60 12.96 3.88
CA GLU A 134 -7.01 14.35 3.74
C GLU A 134 -6.92 14.75 2.28
N PHE A 135 -8.02 15.20 1.70
CA PHE A 135 -8.16 15.59 0.30
C PHE A 135 -8.20 17.10 0.15
N ASP A 136 -7.52 17.64 -0.89
CA ASP A 136 -7.63 19.07 -1.16
C ASP A 136 -9.04 19.41 -1.66
N SER A 137 -9.66 20.35 -0.98
CA SER A 137 -11.01 20.81 -1.30
C SER A 137 -11.08 21.53 -2.65
N ALA A 138 -9.97 22.05 -3.15
CA ALA A 138 -9.89 22.72 -4.44
C ALA A 138 -9.95 21.74 -5.60
N ASP A 139 -9.32 20.55 -5.45
CA ASP A 139 -9.17 19.56 -6.52
C ASP A 139 -10.32 18.56 -6.59
N LEU A 140 -11.09 18.39 -5.51
CA LEU A 140 -12.06 17.30 -5.38
C LEU A 140 -13.09 17.26 -6.52
N SER A 141 -13.59 18.44 -6.94
CA SER A 141 -14.58 18.52 -8.02
C SER A 141 -14.00 18.08 -9.37
N ASP A 142 -12.77 18.41 -9.65
CA ASP A 142 -12.08 18.06 -10.89
C ASP A 142 -11.68 16.59 -10.93
N LEU A 143 -11.30 16.01 -9.78
CA LEU A 143 -11.07 14.59 -9.64
C LEU A 143 -12.34 13.77 -9.87
N VAL A 144 -13.48 14.21 -9.35
CA VAL A 144 -14.79 13.60 -9.63
C VAL A 144 -15.12 13.71 -11.12
N ALA A 145 -14.98 14.89 -11.70
CA ALA A 145 -15.33 15.13 -13.10
C ALA A 145 -14.43 14.38 -14.10
N SER A 146 -13.16 14.20 -13.76
CA SER A 146 -12.21 13.44 -14.59
C SER A 146 -12.31 11.92 -14.41
N GLY A 147 -13.02 11.45 -13.37
CA GLY A 147 -13.10 10.03 -13.02
C GLY A 147 -11.79 9.47 -12.44
N LEU A 148 -10.96 10.32 -11.84
CA LEU A 148 -9.69 9.91 -11.22
C LEU A 148 -9.78 9.82 -9.69
N LEU A 149 -10.88 10.25 -9.08
CA LEU A 149 -11.00 10.29 -7.62
C LEU A 149 -10.91 8.90 -7.00
N ASP A 150 -11.49 7.88 -7.61
CA ASP A 150 -11.41 6.50 -7.14
C ASP A 150 -9.97 5.97 -7.11
N ASP A 151 -9.17 6.24 -8.14
CA ASP A 151 -7.74 5.90 -8.16
C ASP A 151 -6.97 6.63 -7.04
N VAL A 152 -7.24 7.94 -6.83
CA VAL A 152 -6.62 8.71 -5.74
C VAL A 152 -6.99 8.13 -4.38
N ILE A 153 -8.26 7.78 -4.15
CA ILE A 153 -8.71 7.21 -2.87
C ILE A 153 -8.00 5.87 -2.61
N VAL A 154 -7.94 4.96 -3.59
CA VAL A 154 -7.26 3.67 -3.42
C VAL A 154 -5.76 3.86 -3.19
N HIS A 155 -5.13 4.81 -3.87
CA HIS A 155 -3.73 5.18 -3.66
C HIS A 155 -3.49 5.61 -2.21
N GLU A 156 -4.25 6.56 -1.71
CA GLU A 156 -4.13 7.07 -0.35
C GLU A 156 -4.41 6.00 0.72
N MET A 157 -5.45 5.19 0.53
CA MET A 157 -5.72 4.04 1.43
C MET A 157 -4.56 3.05 1.45
N THR A 158 -3.90 2.82 0.32
CA THR A 158 -2.75 1.93 0.23
C THR A 158 -1.57 2.46 1.04
N HIS A 159 -1.39 3.78 1.12
CA HIS A 159 -0.43 4.40 2.04
C HIS A 159 -0.82 4.24 3.51
N VAL A 160 -2.12 4.31 3.82
CA VAL A 160 -2.60 4.02 5.19
C VAL A 160 -2.36 2.56 5.57
N LEU A 161 -2.52 1.62 4.63
CA LEU A 161 -2.15 0.21 4.84
C LEU A 161 -0.65 -0.01 5.07
N GLY A 162 0.18 1.00 4.83
CA GLY A 162 1.61 0.93 5.13
C GLY A 162 2.54 0.94 3.93
N PHE A 163 2.02 0.92 2.71
CA PHE A 163 2.83 1.05 1.51
C PHE A 163 3.64 2.35 1.55
N GLY A 164 4.95 2.27 1.38
CA GLY A 164 5.84 3.42 1.48
C GLY A 164 6.04 3.97 2.89
N THR A 165 5.05 3.88 3.77
CA THR A 165 5.01 4.57 5.05
C THR A 165 5.59 3.76 6.21
N VAL A 166 5.54 2.43 6.18
CA VAL A 166 6.12 1.56 7.22
C VAL A 166 7.31 0.72 6.76
N TRP A 167 7.77 0.86 5.52
CA TRP A 167 8.85 0.05 4.92
C TRP A 167 10.16 0.03 5.73
N SER A 168 10.44 1.09 6.48
CA SER A 168 11.65 1.20 7.30
C SER A 168 11.50 0.64 8.73
N SER A 169 10.28 0.24 9.13
CA SER A 169 9.96 -0.02 10.55
C SER A 169 9.33 -1.38 10.83
N LEU A 170 9.44 -2.34 9.91
CA LEU A 170 8.87 -3.68 10.07
C LEU A 170 9.62 -4.50 11.13
N PRO A 171 8.95 -5.48 11.79
CA PRO A 171 9.61 -6.37 12.75
C PRO A 171 10.76 -7.18 12.13
N SER A 172 10.64 -7.52 10.84
CA SER A 172 11.66 -8.23 10.06
C SER A 172 12.85 -7.37 9.64
N GLY A 173 12.79 -6.08 9.91
CA GLY A 173 13.74 -5.08 9.44
C GLY A 173 13.24 -4.27 8.25
N SER A 174 13.99 -3.27 7.85
CA SER A 174 13.64 -2.40 6.71
C SER A 174 13.55 -3.18 5.39
N VAL A 175 12.48 -2.97 4.64
CA VAL A 175 12.34 -3.47 3.27
C VAL A 175 12.67 -2.41 2.22
N ILE A 176 13.18 -1.25 2.62
CA ILE A 176 13.75 -0.24 1.73
C ILE A 176 15.24 -0.09 2.00
N SER A 177 16.03 0.04 0.95
CA SER A 177 17.46 0.35 0.99
C SER A 177 17.76 1.58 0.14
N GLY A 178 18.81 2.32 0.50
CA GLY A 178 19.20 3.53 -0.23
C GLY A 178 18.22 4.68 -0.13
N ALA A 179 17.33 4.70 0.87
CA ALA A 179 16.44 5.83 1.12
C ALA A 179 17.26 7.14 1.28
N GLY A 180 16.75 8.24 0.70
CA GLY A 180 17.46 9.53 0.64
C GLY A 180 18.61 9.59 -0.38
N THR A 181 18.81 8.55 -1.18
CA THR A 181 19.81 8.54 -2.27
C THR A 181 19.14 8.69 -3.63
N THR A 182 19.94 8.72 -4.70
CA THR A 182 19.42 8.77 -6.07
C THR A 182 18.92 7.43 -6.61
N ASP A 183 19.01 6.35 -5.84
CA ASP A 183 18.60 5.00 -6.27
C ASP A 183 18.03 4.16 -5.12
N PRO A 184 16.93 4.61 -4.48
CA PRO A 184 16.27 3.80 -3.47
C PRO A 184 15.66 2.54 -4.09
N ARG A 185 15.63 1.44 -3.31
CA ARG A 185 15.20 0.11 -3.75
C ARG A 185 14.37 -0.59 -2.70
N TYR A 186 13.25 -1.18 -3.11
CA TYR A 186 12.45 -2.04 -2.26
C TYR A 186 13.02 -3.47 -2.25
N GLN A 187 13.11 -4.08 -1.07
CA GLN A 187 13.80 -5.34 -0.81
C GLN A 187 12.87 -6.48 -0.39
N GLY A 188 11.56 -6.24 -0.31
CA GLY A 188 10.60 -7.26 0.10
C GLY A 188 10.58 -8.43 -0.90
N PRO A 189 10.69 -9.70 -0.44
CA PRO A 189 10.89 -10.85 -1.34
C PRO A 189 9.70 -11.14 -2.25
N ARG A 190 8.47 -10.87 -1.82
CA ARG A 190 7.28 -11.07 -2.63
C ARG A 190 7.15 -9.99 -3.71
N GLY A 191 7.39 -8.72 -3.36
CA GLY A 191 7.49 -7.64 -4.34
C GLY A 191 8.59 -7.89 -5.37
N ILE A 192 9.77 -8.36 -4.95
CA ILE A 192 10.85 -8.74 -5.89
C ILE A 192 10.41 -9.89 -6.83
N ALA A 193 9.65 -10.85 -6.35
CA ALA A 193 9.16 -11.95 -7.18
C ALA A 193 8.21 -11.44 -8.28
N GLU A 194 7.25 -10.57 -7.95
CA GLU A 194 6.36 -9.97 -8.94
C GLU A 194 7.11 -9.01 -9.89
N TRP A 195 8.07 -8.24 -9.39
CA TRP A 195 8.96 -7.44 -10.24
C TRP A 195 9.71 -8.30 -11.26
N SER A 196 10.21 -9.46 -10.83
CA SER A 196 10.89 -10.40 -11.72
C SER A 196 9.93 -11.01 -12.75
N ALA A 197 8.67 -11.28 -12.37
CA ALA A 197 7.64 -11.75 -13.30
C ALA A 197 7.28 -10.70 -14.37
N LEU A 198 7.40 -9.42 -14.05
CA LEU A 198 7.26 -8.30 -14.99
C LEU A 198 8.50 -8.09 -15.89
N GLY A 199 9.55 -8.92 -15.73
CA GLY A 199 10.79 -8.83 -16.51
C GLY A 199 11.88 -7.98 -15.86
N GLY A 200 11.66 -7.52 -14.63
CA GLY A 200 12.65 -6.78 -13.85
C GLY A 200 13.74 -7.65 -13.26
N ALA A 201 14.79 -7.04 -12.74
CA ALA A 201 15.91 -7.74 -12.11
C ALA A 201 16.33 -7.07 -10.79
N GLY A 202 16.65 -7.90 -9.79
CA GLY A 202 17.08 -7.43 -8.47
C GLY A 202 15.96 -6.76 -7.68
N ALA A 203 16.33 -5.85 -6.80
CA ALA A 203 15.38 -5.09 -5.97
C ALA A 203 14.53 -4.12 -6.78
N VAL A 204 13.28 -3.89 -6.33
CA VAL A 204 12.31 -3.06 -7.07
C VAL A 204 12.73 -1.59 -7.01
N PRO A 205 12.76 -0.89 -8.14
CA PRO A 205 13.08 0.54 -8.14
C PRO A 205 12.00 1.39 -7.47
N VAL A 206 12.43 2.20 -6.50
CA VAL A 206 11.60 3.17 -5.78
C VAL A 206 11.88 4.57 -6.31
N GLU A 207 10.92 5.49 -6.21
CA GLU A 207 11.07 6.88 -6.65
C GLU A 207 12.10 7.62 -5.79
N ALA A 208 12.98 8.36 -6.45
CA ALA A 208 14.04 9.13 -5.79
C ALA A 208 13.78 10.65 -5.81
N ASN A 209 12.81 11.08 -6.62
CA ASN A 209 12.53 12.50 -6.87
C ASN A 209 11.15 12.87 -6.31
N GLY A 210 10.75 14.15 -6.48
CA GLY A 210 9.45 14.65 -6.03
C GLY A 210 9.45 15.17 -4.59
N GLY A 211 10.57 15.07 -3.87
CA GLY A 211 10.68 15.61 -2.52
C GLY A 211 10.03 14.77 -1.43
N PRO A 212 9.85 15.33 -0.22
CA PRO A 212 9.17 14.67 0.88
C PRO A 212 7.73 14.26 0.48
N GLY A 213 7.36 13.03 0.82
CA GLY A 213 6.05 12.47 0.47
C GLY A 213 6.10 11.59 -0.79
N THR A 214 6.79 11.98 -1.85
CA THR A 214 6.92 11.21 -3.09
C THR A 214 8.16 10.31 -3.08
N ALA A 215 9.32 10.88 -2.78
CA ALA A 215 10.56 10.12 -2.72
C ALA A 215 10.54 9.06 -1.62
N ASP A 216 11.13 7.90 -1.88
CA ASP A 216 11.29 6.77 -0.96
C ASP A 216 9.98 6.05 -0.56
N SER A 217 8.83 6.48 -1.09
CA SER A 217 7.51 5.95 -0.72
C SER A 217 6.66 5.45 -1.89
N HIS A 218 7.13 5.58 -3.12
CA HIS A 218 6.40 5.20 -4.35
C HIS A 218 7.25 4.34 -5.28
N TRP A 219 6.60 3.61 -6.18
CA TRP A 219 7.31 2.99 -7.30
C TRP A 219 7.87 4.07 -8.23
N ARG A 220 9.03 3.77 -8.85
CA ARG A 220 9.70 4.74 -9.73
C ARG A 220 8.89 5.03 -10.97
N GLU A 221 8.36 6.24 -11.10
CA GLU A 221 7.51 6.71 -12.18
C GLU A 221 8.08 6.39 -13.58
N SER A 222 9.38 6.64 -13.79
CA SER A 222 10.03 6.42 -15.09
C SER A 222 10.04 4.97 -15.58
N LEU A 223 9.76 3.99 -14.69
CA LEU A 223 9.71 2.57 -15.00
C LEU A 223 8.29 2.02 -14.97
N PHE A 224 7.51 2.43 -13.97
CA PHE A 224 6.20 1.85 -13.70
C PHE A 224 5.05 2.66 -14.32
N ALA A 225 5.32 3.91 -14.72
CA ALA A 225 4.39 4.76 -15.47
C ALA A 225 3.02 4.93 -14.77
N ASN A 226 1.98 4.26 -15.25
CA ASN A 226 0.63 4.36 -14.74
C ASN A 226 0.29 3.29 -13.69
N GLU A 227 1.27 2.63 -13.09
CA GLU A 227 0.98 1.79 -11.92
C GLU A 227 0.45 2.68 -10.80
N LEU A 228 -0.57 2.24 -10.09
CA LEU A 228 -1.31 3.08 -9.14
C LEU A 228 -0.42 3.74 -8.08
N MET A 229 0.59 3.02 -7.56
CA MET A 229 1.46 3.50 -6.48
C MET A 229 2.75 4.16 -6.99
N THR A 230 2.75 4.73 -8.19
CA THR A 230 3.73 5.75 -8.57
C THR A 230 3.36 7.11 -7.95
N GLY A 231 4.30 8.06 -7.89
CA GLY A 231 4.04 9.38 -7.30
C GLY A 231 3.16 10.31 -8.14
N PHE A 232 2.54 9.80 -9.23
CA PHE A 232 1.75 10.59 -10.17
C PHE A 232 0.52 9.82 -10.61
N ILE A 233 -0.65 10.50 -10.66
CA ILE A 233 -1.84 9.94 -11.28
C ILE A 233 -1.86 10.26 -12.77
N ASN A 234 -2.07 9.27 -13.60
CA ASN A 234 -2.11 9.43 -15.04
C ASN A 234 -3.54 9.54 -15.55
N ALA A 235 -3.74 10.28 -16.64
CA ALA A 235 -5.02 10.25 -17.34
C ALA A 235 -5.28 8.83 -17.88
N GLY A 236 -6.48 8.30 -17.61
CA GLY A 236 -6.86 6.94 -17.96
C GLY A 236 -6.81 6.00 -16.77
N THR A 237 -6.42 4.74 -16.98
CA THR A 237 -6.40 3.73 -15.92
C THR A 237 -5.09 3.75 -15.15
N ASN A 238 -5.17 3.70 -13.83
CA ASN A 238 -4.05 3.55 -12.92
C ASN A 238 -4.20 2.21 -12.17
N PRO A 239 -3.69 1.10 -12.74
CA PRO A 239 -3.94 -0.23 -12.19
C PRO A 239 -3.23 -0.46 -10.86
N LEU A 240 -3.97 -0.97 -9.88
CA LEU A 240 -3.40 -1.57 -8.67
C LEU A 240 -2.79 -2.92 -9.05
N SER A 241 -1.47 -2.99 -9.18
CA SER A 241 -0.80 -4.17 -9.71
C SER A 241 -0.54 -5.26 -8.66
N ARG A 242 -0.27 -6.48 -9.16
CA ARG A 242 0.22 -7.60 -8.34
C ARG A 242 1.48 -7.25 -7.55
N LEU A 243 2.34 -6.39 -8.09
CA LEU A 243 3.54 -5.92 -7.43
C LEU A 243 3.20 -5.16 -6.14
N THR A 244 2.24 -4.24 -6.21
CA THR A 244 1.77 -3.48 -5.05
C THR A 244 1.11 -4.41 -4.02
N ALA A 245 0.19 -5.29 -4.41
CA ALA A 245 -0.42 -6.25 -3.50
C ALA A 245 0.63 -7.18 -2.84
N ALA A 246 1.59 -7.70 -3.61
CA ALA A 246 2.66 -8.51 -3.07
C ALA A 246 3.55 -7.75 -2.07
N SER A 247 3.72 -6.44 -2.26
CA SER A 247 4.43 -5.62 -1.29
C SER A 247 3.68 -5.48 0.04
N LEU A 248 2.34 -5.41 0.02
CA LEU A 248 1.53 -5.47 1.25
C LEU A 248 1.70 -6.81 1.98
N ALA A 249 1.83 -7.92 1.23
CA ALA A 249 2.13 -9.22 1.84
C ALA A 249 3.51 -9.28 2.50
N ASP A 250 4.49 -8.53 2.02
CA ASP A 250 5.80 -8.38 2.67
C ASP A 250 5.72 -7.58 3.98
N LEU A 251 4.71 -6.72 4.13
CA LEU A 251 4.43 -6.01 5.39
C LEU A 251 3.85 -6.95 6.46
N GLY A 252 3.18 -8.03 6.05
CA GLY A 252 2.59 -9.02 6.95
C GLY A 252 1.12 -9.30 6.69
N TYR A 253 0.48 -8.64 5.74
CA TYR A 253 -0.90 -8.95 5.35
C TYR A 253 -1.02 -10.29 4.62
N LEU A 254 -2.17 -10.93 4.74
CA LEU A 254 -2.56 -12.00 3.83
C LEU A 254 -3.29 -11.38 2.63
N VAL A 255 -2.75 -11.55 1.45
CA VAL A 255 -3.30 -10.92 0.24
C VAL A 255 -3.68 -11.93 -0.83
N ASP A 256 -4.72 -11.60 -1.59
CA ASP A 256 -5.03 -12.23 -2.87
C ASP A 256 -4.48 -11.34 -4.00
N VAL A 257 -3.36 -11.74 -4.57
CA VAL A 257 -2.76 -11.00 -5.69
C VAL A 257 -3.54 -11.14 -6.98
N ASP A 258 -4.47 -12.09 -7.08
CA ASP A 258 -5.33 -12.28 -8.26
C ASP A 258 -6.55 -11.33 -8.24
N ALA A 259 -6.84 -10.69 -7.10
CA ALA A 259 -7.83 -9.62 -6.98
C ALA A 259 -7.36 -8.25 -7.50
N THR A 260 -6.15 -8.18 -8.05
CA THR A 260 -5.55 -6.95 -8.58
C THR A 260 -5.82 -6.77 -10.07
N ASP A 261 -5.51 -5.57 -10.57
CA ASP A 261 -5.67 -5.24 -11.99
C ASP A 261 -4.56 -5.84 -12.85
N ALA A 262 -4.90 -6.12 -14.11
CA ALA A 262 -3.90 -6.48 -15.09
C ALA A 262 -2.96 -5.30 -15.39
N TYR A 263 -1.67 -5.50 -15.16
CA TYR A 263 -0.66 -4.48 -15.36
C TYR A 263 0.52 -5.04 -16.15
N THR A 264 1.03 -4.22 -17.06
CA THR A 264 2.28 -4.48 -17.77
C THR A 264 3.07 -3.17 -17.82
N PRO A 265 4.31 -3.13 -17.30
CA PRO A 265 5.11 -1.93 -17.38
C PRO A 265 5.36 -1.57 -18.85
N PRO A 266 5.29 -0.29 -19.20
CA PRO A 266 5.56 0.12 -20.58
C PRO A 266 6.99 -0.30 -20.93
N SER A 267 7.16 -1.00 -22.07
CA SER A 267 8.48 -1.26 -22.62
C SER A 267 9.10 0.10 -22.97
N ILE A 268 10.02 0.58 -22.18
CA ILE A 268 10.72 1.84 -22.42
C ILE A 268 11.81 1.56 -23.48
N PRO A 269 11.64 2.05 -24.73
CA PRO A 269 12.80 2.13 -25.62
C PRO A 269 13.83 3.07 -24.99
N PRO A 270 15.14 2.78 -25.03
CA PRO A 270 16.17 3.56 -24.35
C PRO A 270 16.27 5.05 -24.73
N THR A 271 15.42 5.56 -25.60
CA THR A 271 15.58 6.87 -26.23
C THR A 271 14.35 7.79 -26.28
N LEU A 272 13.21 7.46 -25.66
CA LEU A 272 12.00 8.29 -25.72
C LEU A 272 11.40 8.59 -24.33
N SER A 273 12.17 9.27 -23.49
CA SER A 273 11.72 9.79 -22.19
C SER A 273 11.02 11.18 -22.28
N ALA A 274 10.51 11.61 -23.43
CA ALA A 274 10.18 13.03 -23.62
C ALA A 274 8.74 13.34 -24.09
N LEU A 275 7.82 12.39 -24.16
CA LEU A 275 6.44 12.67 -24.62
C LEU A 275 5.42 12.00 -23.71
N ARG A 276 5.33 12.43 -22.47
CA ARG A 276 4.21 12.11 -21.58
C ARG A 276 3.22 13.26 -21.50
N ALA A 277 1.94 12.93 -21.45
CA ALA A 277 0.91 13.86 -21.01
C ALA A 277 1.28 14.35 -19.60
N PRO A 278 0.96 15.59 -19.22
CA PRO A 278 1.22 16.05 -17.86
C PRO A 278 0.49 15.12 -16.88
N ALA A 279 1.24 14.44 -16.04
CA ALA A 279 0.73 13.75 -14.87
C ALA A 279 0.47 14.80 -13.78
N VAL A 280 -0.55 14.57 -12.99
CA VAL A 280 -0.79 15.37 -11.78
C VAL A 280 -0.01 14.70 -10.66
N GLU A 281 0.81 15.48 -9.97
CA GLU A 281 1.63 14.98 -8.86
C GLU A 281 0.73 14.69 -7.65
N ILE A 282 0.74 13.45 -7.16
CA ILE A 282 0.17 13.10 -5.85
C ILE A 282 1.30 13.19 -4.84
N VAL A 283 1.25 14.21 -3.99
CA VAL A 283 2.19 14.31 -2.88
C VAL A 283 1.56 13.69 -1.66
N THR A 284 2.12 12.57 -1.20
CA THR A 284 1.78 11.95 0.07
C THR A 284 2.74 12.46 1.13
N GLU A 285 2.24 13.16 2.12
CA GLU A 285 3.00 13.51 3.31
C GLU A 285 2.81 12.44 4.37
N ARG A 286 3.91 12.03 5.00
CA ARG A 286 3.85 11.24 6.22
C ARG A 286 3.26 12.10 7.32
N LEU A 287 1.99 11.85 7.66
CA LEU A 287 1.25 12.64 8.64
C LEU A 287 1.55 12.16 10.06
N GLY A 288 1.96 13.09 10.90
CA GLY A 288 2.09 12.92 12.35
C GLY A 288 3.14 11.91 12.84
N PRO A 289 3.34 11.85 14.15
CA PRO A 289 4.16 10.81 14.77
C PRO A 289 3.40 9.49 14.73
N ILE A 290 4.01 8.44 14.20
CA ILE A 290 3.46 7.09 14.30
C ILE A 290 3.57 6.64 15.74
N GLY A 291 2.46 6.66 16.48
CA GLY A 291 2.35 6.06 17.80
C GLY A 291 2.31 4.54 17.72
N ALA A 292 2.73 3.84 18.77
CA ALA A 292 2.54 2.41 18.93
C ALA A 292 1.43 2.16 19.96
N ALA A 293 0.48 1.28 19.62
CA ALA A 293 -0.59 0.81 20.51
C ALA A 293 -0.20 -0.52 21.17
#